data_0b1c3a1213aaecc8e3c07794c2ab66d8
#
_entry.id   0b1c3a1213aaecc8e3c07794c2ab66d8
#
_cell.length_a   1.000
_cell.length_b   1.000
_cell.length_c   1.000
_cell.angle_alpha   90.00
_cell.angle_beta   90.00
_cell.angle_gamma   90.00
#
_symmetry.space_group_name_H-M   'P 1'
#
loop_
_entity.id
_entity.type
_entity.pdbx_description
1 polymer ?
#
loop_
_entity_poly.entity_id
_entity_poly.type
_entity_poly.pdbx_seq_one_letter_code
_entity_poly.pdbx_strand_id
1 'polypeptide(L)'
;MSGLLGVPLGARGSARARYGRAMRLWAEGALSAPQLEAYRVAAADDRRPPREVLEDRRLPIPTDASPSPEELVRALVDEADRYLAALPGPGVTEVRVLLSRWRDGPVTLPPPMLNAVVETHLPPALEALAADRPALAGAIAAAAPHLNWITYDGYPPEEIGTAFARGHAYCSVIGEEAAIPARDFDRGLSLIAPRVLYRDHAHAAPELYAPLTGPHGWRFGPGRPLVVKPAHSPVWNPPFRPHLTKVGPVPFLCLFGWTKDSMAPAHVIPATDWPELEALCLG
;
A
#
# COMPACT_ATOMS: atom_id res chain seq x y z
N MET A 1 -1.98 -14.45 -12.41
CA MET A 1 -2.91 -13.30 -12.38
C MET A 1 -3.96 -13.53 -13.43
N SER A 2 -5.22 -13.22 -13.13
CA SER A 2 -6.29 -13.30 -14.12
C SER A 2 -6.21 -12.09 -15.04
N GLY A 3 -6.29 -12.32 -16.35
CA GLY A 3 -6.43 -11.25 -17.33
C GLY A 3 -7.77 -10.51 -17.20
N LEU A 4 -8.06 -9.61 -18.14
CA LEU A 4 -9.23 -8.74 -18.10
C LEU A 4 -10.55 -9.50 -17.91
N LEU A 5 -10.72 -10.63 -18.59
CA LEU A 5 -11.93 -11.47 -18.51
C LEU A 5 -11.96 -12.39 -17.29
N GLY A 6 -10.81 -12.61 -16.66
CA GLY A 6 -10.65 -13.49 -15.50
C GLY A 6 -10.76 -12.79 -14.15
N VAL A 7 -11.03 -11.50 -14.10
CA VAL A 7 -11.25 -10.79 -12.82
C VAL A 7 -12.52 -11.34 -12.16
N PRO A 8 -12.47 -11.78 -10.88
CA PRO A 8 -13.64 -12.37 -10.21
C PRO A 8 -14.86 -11.46 -10.22
N LEU A 9 -16.05 -12.06 -10.40
CA LEU A 9 -17.32 -11.36 -10.32
C LEU A 9 -17.76 -11.21 -8.86
N GLY A 10 -18.49 -10.13 -8.55
CA GLY A 10 -19.12 -9.93 -7.26
C GLY A 10 -18.18 -9.61 -6.09
N ALA A 11 -16.86 -9.68 -6.29
CA ALA A 11 -15.92 -9.20 -5.29
C ALA A 11 -15.95 -7.68 -5.20
N ARG A 12 -15.87 -7.12 -3.97
CA ARG A 12 -15.91 -5.67 -3.78
C ARG A 12 -14.85 -4.95 -4.62
N GLY A 13 -15.29 -4.10 -5.52
CA GLY A 13 -14.41 -3.34 -6.43
C GLY A 13 -14.00 -4.06 -7.72
N SER A 14 -14.39 -5.33 -7.93
CA SER A 14 -14.05 -6.10 -9.14
C SER A 14 -14.57 -5.45 -10.42
N ALA A 15 -15.81 -4.96 -10.42
CA ALA A 15 -16.40 -4.24 -11.54
C ALA A 15 -15.59 -3.00 -11.91
N ARG A 16 -15.17 -2.22 -10.92
CA ARG A 16 -14.35 -1.02 -11.11
C ARG A 16 -12.97 -1.37 -11.67
N ALA A 17 -12.31 -2.38 -11.12
CA ALA A 17 -10.98 -2.82 -11.58
C ALA A 17 -11.05 -3.28 -13.05
N ARG A 18 -12.06 -4.06 -13.39
CA ARG A 18 -12.31 -4.58 -14.74
C ARG A 18 -12.61 -3.46 -15.75
N TYR A 19 -13.53 -2.55 -15.40
CA TYR A 19 -13.87 -1.42 -16.24
C TYR A 19 -12.70 -0.43 -16.39
N GLY A 20 -11.96 -0.16 -15.32
CA GLY A 20 -10.76 0.66 -15.36
C GLY A 20 -9.69 0.11 -16.31
N ARG A 21 -9.48 -1.21 -16.33
CA ARG A 21 -8.60 -1.87 -17.30
C ARG A 21 -9.13 -1.74 -18.72
N ALA A 22 -10.43 -1.94 -18.94
CA ALA A 22 -11.05 -1.78 -20.25
C ALA A 22 -10.91 -0.34 -20.80
N MET A 23 -11.05 0.67 -19.92
CA MET A 23 -10.83 2.07 -20.29
C MET A 23 -9.39 2.34 -20.75
N ARG A 24 -8.40 1.78 -20.09
CA ARG A 24 -6.99 1.90 -20.52
C ARG A 24 -6.77 1.24 -21.87
N LEU A 25 -7.21 0.00 -22.06
CA LEU A 25 -7.09 -0.71 -23.34
C LEU A 25 -7.80 0.01 -24.49
N TRP A 26 -8.92 0.65 -24.20
CA TRP A 26 -9.60 1.50 -25.19
C TRP A 26 -8.77 2.74 -25.54
N ALA A 27 -8.19 3.43 -24.56
CA ALA A 27 -7.32 4.58 -24.79
C ALA A 27 -6.06 4.22 -25.59
N GLU A 28 -5.57 2.99 -25.45
CA GLU A 28 -4.45 2.40 -26.18
C GLU A 28 -4.86 1.87 -27.57
N GLY A 29 -6.14 1.94 -27.94
CA GLY A 29 -6.66 1.42 -29.20
C GLY A 29 -6.82 -0.11 -29.27
N ALA A 30 -6.62 -0.81 -28.17
CA ALA A 30 -6.76 -2.27 -28.08
C ALA A 30 -8.23 -2.74 -27.94
N LEU A 31 -9.14 -1.85 -27.55
CA LEU A 31 -10.58 -2.08 -27.55
C LEU A 31 -11.31 -1.08 -28.42
N SER A 32 -12.35 -1.53 -29.10
CA SER A 32 -13.30 -0.66 -29.78
C SER A 32 -14.26 0.01 -28.78
N ALA A 33 -14.89 1.12 -29.16
CA ALA A 33 -15.90 1.77 -28.32
C ALA A 33 -17.09 0.85 -27.97
N PRO A 34 -17.62 0.01 -28.89
CA PRO A 34 -18.65 -0.98 -28.53
C PRO A 34 -18.20 -2.02 -27.51
N GLN A 35 -16.92 -2.47 -27.56
CA GLN A 35 -16.38 -3.38 -26.56
C GLN A 35 -16.25 -2.69 -25.20
N LEU A 36 -15.75 -1.45 -25.13
CA LEU A 36 -15.71 -0.68 -23.89
C LEU A 36 -17.10 -0.53 -23.25
N GLU A 37 -18.12 -0.26 -24.09
CA GLU A 37 -19.50 -0.16 -23.62
C GLU A 37 -20.03 -1.50 -23.06
N ALA A 38 -19.64 -2.63 -23.64
CA ALA A 38 -19.97 -3.94 -23.08
C ALA A 38 -19.36 -4.13 -21.68
N TYR A 39 -18.11 -3.70 -21.46
CA TYR A 39 -17.49 -3.71 -20.14
C TYR A 39 -18.16 -2.76 -19.16
N ARG A 40 -18.63 -1.61 -19.61
CA ARG A 40 -19.38 -0.66 -18.78
C ARG A 40 -20.69 -1.28 -18.29
N VAL A 41 -21.43 -1.94 -19.18
CA VAL A 41 -22.68 -2.64 -18.83
C VAL A 41 -22.44 -3.78 -17.85
N ALA A 42 -21.42 -4.60 -18.10
CA ALA A 42 -21.05 -5.69 -17.19
C ALA A 42 -20.59 -5.17 -15.81
N ALA A 43 -19.98 -3.99 -15.75
CA ALA A 43 -19.56 -3.37 -14.50
C ALA A 43 -20.73 -2.77 -13.70
N ALA A 44 -21.83 -2.40 -14.36
CA ALA A 44 -23.04 -1.89 -13.69
C ALA A 44 -23.79 -3.01 -12.96
N ASP A 45 -23.74 -4.23 -13.49
CA ASP A 45 -24.25 -5.43 -12.83
C ASP A 45 -23.10 -6.46 -12.70
N ASP A 46 -22.36 -6.39 -11.60
CA ASP A 46 -21.15 -7.20 -11.36
C ASP A 46 -21.45 -8.70 -11.12
N ARG A 47 -22.59 -9.18 -11.54
CA ARG A 47 -23.00 -10.61 -11.57
C ARG A 47 -22.83 -11.23 -12.94
N ARG A 48 -22.78 -10.39 -13.99
CA ARG A 48 -22.74 -10.85 -15.38
C ARG A 48 -21.31 -10.73 -15.93
N PRO A 49 -20.72 -11.85 -16.44
CA PRO A 49 -19.42 -11.81 -17.05
C PRO A 49 -19.37 -10.88 -18.28
N PRO A 50 -18.31 -10.07 -18.48
CA PRO A 50 -18.16 -9.25 -19.69
C PRO A 50 -18.22 -10.07 -20.98
N ARG A 51 -17.72 -11.32 -20.96
CA ARG A 51 -17.76 -12.23 -22.10
C ARG A 51 -19.19 -12.44 -22.61
N GLU A 52 -20.15 -12.70 -21.72
CA GLU A 52 -21.56 -12.89 -22.11
C GLU A 52 -22.15 -11.63 -22.76
N VAL A 53 -21.81 -10.44 -22.22
CA VAL A 53 -22.29 -9.19 -22.81
C VAL A 53 -21.71 -8.96 -24.20
N LEU A 54 -20.43 -9.34 -24.42
CA LEU A 54 -19.79 -9.27 -25.73
C LEU A 54 -20.43 -10.24 -26.72
N GLU A 55 -20.66 -11.49 -26.30
CA GLU A 55 -21.30 -12.54 -27.12
C GLU A 55 -22.72 -12.15 -27.53
N ASP A 56 -23.55 -11.68 -26.59
CA ASP A 56 -24.91 -11.20 -26.87
C ASP A 56 -24.94 -10.06 -27.90
N ARG A 57 -23.92 -9.20 -27.84
CA ARG A 57 -23.78 -8.08 -28.78
C ARG A 57 -23.05 -8.45 -30.05
N ARG A 58 -22.65 -9.71 -30.22
CA ARG A 58 -21.89 -10.22 -31.35
C ARG A 58 -20.58 -9.42 -31.59
N LEU A 59 -19.96 -9.00 -30.49
CA LEU A 59 -18.69 -8.29 -30.54
C LEU A 59 -17.53 -9.29 -30.42
N PRO A 60 -16.38 -9.02 -31.09
CA PRO A 60 -15.19 -9.83 -30.88
C PRO A 60 -14.78 -9.88 -29.41
N ILE A 61 -14.39 -11.06 -28.93
CA ILE A 61 -13.87 -11.22 -27.60
C ILE A 61 -12.42 -10.73 -27.62
N PRO A 62 -12.05 -9.69 -26.82
CA PRO A 62 -10.68 -9.22 -26.78
C PRO A 62 -9.73 -10.31 -26.34
N THR A 63 -8.49 -10.25 -26.82
CA THR A 63 -7.42 -11.09 -26.26
C THR A 63 -7.26 -10.72 -24.79
N ASP A 64 -7.32 -11.71 -23.90
CA ASP A 64 -7.20 -11.52 -22.45
C ASP A 64 -5.72 -11.32 -22.10
N ALA A 65 -5.20 -10.14 -22.40
CA ALA A 65 -3.83 -9.78 -22.09
C ALA A 65 -3.69 -9.53 -20.58
N SER A 66 -2.71 -10.18 -19.96
CA SER A 66 -2.32 -9.86 -18.59
C SER A 66 -1.85 -8.40 -18.50
N PRO A 67 -2.20 -7.67 -17.44
CA PRO A 67 -1.69 -6.32 -17.23
C PRO A 67 -0.16 -6.30 -17.22
N SER A 68 0.43 -5.27 -17.80
CA SER A 68 1.88 -5.07 -17.69
C SER A 68 2.27 -4.72 -16.23
N PRO A 69 3.54 -4.93 -15.85
CA PRO A 69 4.02 -4.51 -14.54
C PRO A 69 3.78 -3.03 -14.23
N GLU A 70 3.93 -2.15 -15.21
CA GLU A 70 3.65 -0.71 -15.07
C GLU A 70 2.17 -0.45 -14.76
N GLU A 71 1.27 -1.17 -15.44
CA GLU A 71 -0.16 -1.06 -15.19
C GLU A 71 -0.54 -1.57 -13.79
N LEU A 72 0.15 -2.59 -13.28
CA LEU A 72 -0.05 -3.10 -11.93
C LEU A 72 0.38 -2.06 -10.88
N VAL A 73 1.51 -1.38 -11.08
CA VAL A 73 1.95 -0.28 -10.21
C VAL A 73 0.95 0.88 -10.26
N ARG A 74 0.47 1.27 -11.43
CA ARG A 74 -0.56 2.32 -11.56
C ARG A 74 -1.87 1.93 -10.87
N ALA A 75 -2.30 0.68 -11.01
CA ALA A 75 -3.50 0.19 -10.34
C ALA A 75 -3.36 0.25 -8.80
N LEU A 76 -2.17 -0.05 -8.26
CA LEU A 76 -1.87 0.14 -6.84
C LEU A 76 -1.98 1.61 -6.43
N VAL A 77 -1.42 2.53 -7.21
CA VAL A 77 -1.52 3.99 -6.93
C VAL A 77 -2.98 4.43 -6.90
N ASP A 78 -3.78 3.98 -7.86
CA ASP A 78 -5.20 4.32 -7.95
C ASP A 78 -6.03 3.77 -6.78
N GLU A 79 -5.83 2.49 -6.41
CA GLU A 79 -6.55 1.88 -5.30
C GLU A 79 -6.15 2.50 -3.96
N ALA A 80 -4.88 2.85 -3.80
CA ALA A 80 -4.40 3.50 -2.60
C ALA A 80 -4.92 4.94 -2.47
N ASP A 81 -5.03 5.72 -3.56
CA ASP A 81 -5.67 7.03 -3.51
C ASP A 81 -7.15 6.93 -3.14
N ARG A 82 -7.88 5.96 -3.70
CA ARG A 82 -9.28 5.71 -3.33
C ARG A 82 -9.44 5.34 -1.87
N TYR A 83 -8.52 4.52 -1.36
CA TYR A 83 -8.49 4.16 0.05
C TYR A 83 -8.24 5.39 0.93
N LEU A 84 -7.22 6.19 0.63
CA LEU A 84 -6.92 7.43 1.35
C LEU A 84 -8.09 8.43 1.27
N ALA A 85 -8.78 8.52 0.13
CA ALA A 85 -9.94 9.40 -0.03
C ALA A 85 -11.09 9.09 0.94
N ALA A 86 -11.16 7.87 1.44
CA ALA A 86 -12.18 7.44 2.39
C ALA A 86 -11.76 7.60 3.86
N LEU A 87 -10.52 8.01 4.13
CA LEU A 87 -10.01 8.19 5.49
C LEU A 87 -10.16 9.64 5.96
N PRO A 88 -10.54 9.84 7.23
CA PRO A 88 -10.50 11.16 7.86
C PRO A 88 -9.11 11.47 8.43
N GLY A 89 -8.88 12.73 8.72
CA GLY A 89 -7.78 13.16 9.57
C GLY A 89 -6.68 13.96 8.86
N PRO A 90 -5.80 14.57 9.66
CA PRO A 90 -4.68 15.36 9.14
C PRO A 90 -3.69 14.47 8.37
N GLY A 91 -2.97 15.07 7.44
CA GLY A 91 -1.98 14.40 6.59
C GLY A 91 -2.57 13.68 5.38
N VAL A 92 -3.83 13.22 5.44
CA VAL A 92 -4.49 12.53 4.32
C VAL A 92 -4.64 13.46 3.12
N THR A 93 -5.11 14.69 3.35
CA THR A 93 -5.27 15.69 2.29
C THR A 93 -3.93 16.07 1.69
N GLU A 94 -2.93 16.31 2.52
CA GLU A 94 -1.57 16.67 2.11
C GLU A 94 -0.95 15.60 1.23
N VAL A 95 -1.00 14.34 1.66
CA VAL A 95 -0.49 13.20 0.89
C VAL A 95 -1.24 13.07 -0.44
N ARG A 96 -2.57 13.22 -0.46
CA ARG A 96 -3.35 13.11 -1.70
C ARG A 96 -3.09 14.25 -2.68
N VAL A 97 -2.84 15.47 -2.20
CA VAL A 97 -2.45 16.59 -3.06
C VAL A 97 -1.12 16.29 -3.76
N LEU A 98 -0.12 15.80 -3.01
CA LEU A 98 1.18 15.44 -3.59
C LEU A 98 1.06 14.20 -4.50
N LEU A 99 0.27 13.21 -4.10
CA LEU A 99 -0.03 12.06 -4.94
C LEU A 99 -0.62 12.49 -6.30
N SER A 100 -1.59 13.41 -6.32
CA SER A 100 -2.18 13.91 -7.57
C SER A 100 -1.19 14.61 -8.48
N ARG A 101 -0.15 15.20 -7.92
CA ARG A 101 0.92 15.87 -8.67
C ARG A 101 1.86 14.90 -9.39
N TRP A 102 2.14 13.73 -8.77
CA TRP A 102 3.20 12.84 -9.24
C TRP A 102 2.70 11.54 -9.86
N ARG A 103 1.44 11.12 -9.57
CA ARG A 103 0.88 9.82 -9.96
C ARG A 103 0.94 9.50 -11.45
N ASP A 104 0.91 10.51 -12.34
CA ASP A 104 0.91 10.33 -13.79
C ASP A 104 2.33 10.37 -14.39
N GLY A 105 3.36 10.44 -13.55
CA GLY A 105 4.76 10.37 -13.96
C GLY A 105 5.13 9.05 -14.65
N PRO A 106 6.27 8.99 -15.34
CA PRO A 106 6.73 7.74 -15.97
C PRO A 106 6.93 6.65 -14.91
N VAL A 107 6.65 5.40 -15.27
CA VAL A 107 6.97 4.25 -14.41
C VAL A 107 8.30 3.65 -14.85
N THR A 108 9.23 3.55 -13.92
CA THR A 108 10.51 2.84 -14.09
C THR A 108 10.54 1.70 -13.09
N LEU A 109 10.48 0.47 -13.57
CA LEU A 109 10.48 -0.69 -12.69
C LEU A 109 11.89 -0.99 -12.17
N PRO A 110 12.04 -1.17 -10.86
CA PRO A 110 13.30 -1.66 -10.30
C PRO A 110 13.54 -3.12 -10.69
N PRO A 111 14.80 -3.59 -10.65
CA PRO A 111 15.06 -5.01 -10.76
C PRO A 111 14.29 -5.78 -9.67
N PRO A 112 13.77 -6.98 -9.96
CA PRO A 112 13.13 -7.80 -8.95
C PRO A 112 14.09 -8.10 -7.79
N MET A 113 13.64 -7.84 -6.56
CA MET A 113 14.39 -8.16 -5.35
C MET A 113 13.58 -9.11 -4.48
N LEU A 114 14.25 -10.15 -3.98
CA LEU A 114 13.68 -11.03 -2.97
C LEU A 114 13.90 -10.42 -1.60
N ASN A 115 12.86 -10.39 -0.77
CA ASN A 115 12.94 -9.94 0.60
C ASN A 115 12.22 -10.93 1.51
N ALA A 116 12.95 -11.58 2.42
CA ALA A 116 12.42 -12.64 3.27
C ALA A 116 11.27 -12.17 4.19
N VAL A 117 11.28 -10.90 4.60
CA VAL A 117 10.19 -10.32 5.40
C VAL A 117 8.92 -10.25 4.55
N VAL A 118 9.04 -9.83 3.28
CA VAL A 118 7.92 -9.75 2.35
C VAL A 118 7.38 -11.14 2.02
N GLU A 119 8.25 -12.09 1.71
CA GLU A 119 7.84 -13.47 1.41
C GLU A 119 7.06 -14.10 2.58
N THR A 120 7.50 -13.84 3.81
CA THR A 120 6.90 -14.42 5.01
C THR A 120 5.64 -13.70 5.48
N HIS A 121 5.62 -12.39 5.45
CA HIS A 121 4.63 -11.59 6.18
C HIS A 121 3.63 -10.85 5.29
N LEU A 122 3.93 -10.63 4.00
CA LEU A 122 2.97 -9.97 3.11
C LEU A 122 1.72 -10.84 2.82
N PRO A 123 1.82 -12.15 2.57
CA PRO A 123 0.64 -12.97 2.32
C PRO A 123 -0.40 -12.95 3.47
N PRO A 124 -0.05 -13.21 4.74
CA PRO A 124 -1.02 -13.13 5.82
C PRO A 124 -1.55 -11.70 6.07
N ALA A 125 -0.75 -10.66 5.81
CA ALA A 125 -1.25 -9.28 5.88
C ALA A 125 -2.29 -8.99 4.79
N LEU A 126 -2.08 -9.49 3.58
CA LEU A 126 -3.03 -9.34 2.47
C LEU A 126 -4.31 -10.14 2.70
N GLU A 127 -4.23 -11.32 3.29
CA GLU A 127 -5.39 -12.11 3.69
C GLU A 127 -6.26 -11.33 4.69
N ALA A 128 -5.64 -10.76 5.73
CA ALA A 128 -6.34 -9.91 6.70
C ALA A 128 -6.98 -8.68 6.03
N LEU A 129 -6.26 -7.99 5.12
CA LEU A 129 -6.77 -6.83 4.40
C LEU A 129 -7.91 -7.19 3.45
N ALA A 130 -7.86 -8.34 2.80
CA ALA A 130 -8.84 -8.75 1.80
C ALA A 130 -10.25 -8.94 2.40
N ALA A 131 -10.36 -9.17 3.71
CA ALA A 131 -11.63 -9.34 4.40
C ALA A 131 -12.57 -8.12 4.22
N ASP A 132 -12.04 -6.91 4.15
CA ASP A 132 -12.83 -5.69 4.00
C ASP A 132 -12.37 -4.76 2.87
N ARG A 133 -11.17 -4.95 2.32
CA ARG A 133 -10.57 -4.16 1.22
C ARG A 133 -9.98 -5.03 0.11
N PRO A 134 -10.75 -5.97 -0.49
CA PRO A 134 -10.22 -6.95 -1.45
C PRO A 134 -9.60 -6.30 -2.69
N ALA A 135 -10.12 -5.17 -3.17
CA ALA A 135 -9.57 -4.47 -4.33
C ALA A 135 -8.15 -3.92 -4.05
N LEU A 136 -7.93 -3.32 -2.87
CA LEU A 136 -6.63 -2.83 -2.46
C LEU A 136 -5.65 -3.98 -2.19
N ALA A 137 -6.10 -5.04 -1.51
CA ALA A 137 -5.29 -6.24 -1.28
C ALA A 137 -4.84 -6.87 -2.60
N GLY A 138 -5.74 -7.00 -3.57
CA GLY A 138 -5.43 -7.51 -4.91
C GLY A 138 -4.45 -6.61 -5.67
N ALA A 139 -4.59 -5.29 -5.58
CA ALA A 139 -3.67 -4.35 -6.22
C ALA A 139 -2.27 -4.41 -5.60
N ILE A 140 -2.17 -4.50 -4.26
CA ILE A 140 -0.88 -4.68 -3.56
C ILE A 140 -0.25 -6.02 -3.97
N ALA A 141 -0.99 -7.12 -3.92
CA ALA A 141 -0.50 -8.45 -4.28
C ALA A 141 0.05 -8.49 -5.72
N ALA A 142 -0.64 -7.83 -6.65
CA ALA A 142 -0.25 -7.79 -8.05
C ALA A 142 0.98 -6.91 -8.31
N ALA A 143 1.11 -5.79 -7.61
CA ALA A 143 2.21 -4.85 -7.81
C ALA A 143 3.47 -5.23 -7.01
N ALA A 144 3.33 -5.88 -5.84
CA ALA A 144 4.44 -6.17 -4.92
C ALA A 144 5.68 -6.84 -5.57
N PRO A 145 5.56 -7.79 -6.52
CA PRO A 145 6.71 -8.38 -7.20
C PRO A 145 7.49 -7.41 -8.09
N HIS A 146 6.93 -6.24 -8.38
CA HIS A 146 7.49 -5.22 -9.26
C HIS A 146 7.98 -3.98 -8.51
N LEU A 147 8.00 -4.03 -7.17
CA LEU A 147 8.45 -2.96 -6.29
C LEU A 147 9.79 -3.31 -5.64
N ASN A 148 10.59 -2.30 -5.34
CA ASN A 148 11.86 -2.47 -4.65
C ASN A 148 11.63 -2.52 -3.14
N TRP A 149 11.46 -3.73 -2.60
CA TRP A 149 11.34 -3.94 -1.16
C TRP A 149 12.71 -4.00 -0.50
N ILE A 150 12.97 -3.04 0.37
CA ILE A 150 14.25 -2.92 1.10
C ILE A 150 14.01 -2.96 2.60
N THR A 151 15.06 -3.31 3.34
CA THR A 151 15.12 -3.18 4.79
C THR A 151 15.97 -1.95 5.10
N TYR A 152 15.43 -1.02 5.89
CA TYR A 152 16.18 0.18 6.27
C TYR A 152 17.30 -0.19 7.26
N ASP A 153 18.52 0.12 6.92
CA ASP A 153 19.73 -0.20 7.69
C ASP A 153 20.40 1.03 8.31
N GLY A 154 19.79 2.20 8.18
CA GLY A 154 20.30 3.46 8.72
C GLY A 154 20.22 3.58 10.24
N TYR A 155 19.55 2.64 10.94
CA TYR A 155 19.58 2.59 12.40
C TYR A 155 20.63 1.61 12.92
N PRO A 156 21.38 1.95 13.99
CA PRO A 156 22.16 0.95 14.72
C PRO A 156 21.23 -0.15 15.26
N PRO A 157 21.48 -1.45 14.95
CA PRO A 157 20.58 -2.54 15.37
C PRO A 157 20.38 -2.67 16.88
N GLU A 158 21.39 -2.28 17.67
CA GLU A 158 21.32 -2.25 19.13
C GLU A 158 20.39 -1.16 19.65
N GLU A 159 20.26 -0.05 18.94
CA GLU A 159 19.36 1.06 19.31
C GLU A 159 17.93 0.78 18.89
N ILE A 160 17.71 0.38 17.62
CA ILE A 160 16.35 0.16 17.10
C ILE A 160 15.75 -1.18 17.53
N GLY A 161 16.56 -2.12 17.98
CA GLY A 161 16.18 -3.48 18.34
C GLY A 161 16.31 -4.48 17.20
N THR A 162 16.95 -5.61 17.51
CA THR A 162 17.23 -6.68 16.53
C THR A 162 15.97 -7.22 15.86
N ALA A 163 14.86 -7.30 16.60
CA ALA A 163 13.59 -7.80 16.07
C ALA A 163 13.07 -6.89 14.94
N PHE A 164 13.13 -5.57 15.12
CA PHE A 164 12.75 -4.63 14.07
C PHE A 164 13.76 -4.64 12.93
N ALA A 165 15.07 -4.57 13.23
CA ALA A 165 16.12 -4.55 12.20
C ALA A 165 16.02 -5.72 11.21
N ARG A 166 15.54 -6.89 11.66
CA ARG A 166 15.37 -8.09 10.84
C ARG A 166 13.93 -8.38 10.41
N GLY A 167 12.95 -7.69 10.98
CA GLY A 167 11.52 -7.99 10.84
C GLY A 167 10.73 -6.91 10.11
N HIS A 168 11.39 -6.01 9.37
CA HIS A 168 10.68 -5.01 8.59
C HIS A 168 11.17 -4.94 7.15
N ALA A 169 10.30 -4.47 6.28
CA ALA A 169 10.61 -4.09 4.91
C ALA A 169 9.70 -2.94 4.49
N TYR A 170 10.16 -2.12 3.57
CA TYR A 170 9.33 -1.11 2.93
C TYR A 170 9.68 -0.98 1.46
N CYS A 171 8.79 -0.38 0.70
CA CYS A 171 9.04 0.00 -0.68
C CYS A 171 8.38 1.34 -0.97
N SER A 172 9.11 2.23 -1.64
CA SER A 172 8.56 3.44 -2.20
C SER A 172 7.91 3.14 -3.56
N VAL A 173 6.70 3.61 -3.76
CA VAL A 173 5.95 3.51 -5.02
C VAL A 173 6.08 4.81 -5.81
N ILE A 174 6.03 5.93 -5.11
CA ILE A 174 6.27 7.29 -5.64
C ILE A 174 7.31 7.95 -4.72
N GLY A 175 8.45 8.34 -5.26
CA GLY A 175 9.57 8.90 -4.48
C GLY A 175 10.80 9.12 -5.32
N GLU A 176 11.92 9.54 -4.72
CA GLU A 176 13.14 9.87 -5.47
C GLU A 176 13.77 8.66 -6.18
N GLU A 177 13.71 7.48 -5.53
CA GLU A 177 14.23 6.21 -6.08
C GLU A 177 13.13 5.17 -6.29
N ALA A 178 11.89 5.63 -6.44
CA ALA A 178 10.71 4.79 -6.55
C ALA A 178 10.36 4.45 -8.02
N ALA A 179 9.40 3.55 -8.18
CA ALA A 179 8.86 3.19 -9.50
C ALA A 179 8.29 4.41 -10.24
N ILE A 180 7.70 5.38 -9.54
CA ILE A 180 7.27 6.68 -10.09
C ILE A 180 8.14 7.76 -9.44
N PRO A 181 9.06 8.40 -10.18
CA PRO A 181 9.94 9.43 -9.63
C PRO A 181 9.18 10.65 -9.12
N ALA A 182 9.54 11.10 -7.91
CA ALA A 182 9.03 12.33 -7.31
C ALA A 182 10.16 13.04 -6.57
N ARG A 183 9.99 14.32 -6.27
CA ARG A 183 10.92 15.11 -5.47
C ARG A 183 10.25 15.57 -4.20
N ASP A 184 10.99 15.45 -3.10
CA ASP A 184 10.55 15.88 -1.76
C ASP A 184 9.18 15.32 -1.35
N PHE A 185 8.91 14.11 -1.82
CA PHE A 185 7.72 13.33 -1.52
C PHE A 185 8.09 11.84 -1.60
N ASP A 186 7.72 11.08 -0.59
CA ASP A 186 7.84 9.62 -0.60
C ASP A 186 6.54 9.00 -0.14
N ARG A 187 6.04 8.05 -0.91
CA ARG A 187 4.85 7.30 -0.59
C ARG A 187 5.00 5.85 -1.01
N GLY A 188 4.72 4.96 -0.09
CA GLY A 188 4.90 3.54 -0.34
C GLY A 188 4.15 2.65 0.62
N LEU A 189 4.67 1.45 0.78
CA LEU A 189 4.20 0.41 1.68
C LEU A 189 5.26 0.10 2.72
N SER A 190 4.85 0.00 3.98
CA SER A 190 5.67 -0.50 5.09
C SER A 190 5.07 -1.80 5.60
N LEU A 191 5.93 -2.79 5.85
CA LEU A 191 5.59 -4.12 6.36
C LEU A 191 6.48 -4.42 7.56
N ILE A 192 5.88 -4.77 8.71
CA ILE A 192 6.60 -5.18 9.90
C ILE A 192 6.02 -6.50 10.40
N ALA A 193 6.90 -7.41 10.81
CA ALA A 193 6.53 -8.71 11.36
C ALA A 193 5.63 -8.60 12.61
N PRO A 194 4.78 -9.60 12.89
CA PRO A 194 3.92 -9.61 14.07
C PRO A 194 4.69 -9.44 15.37
N ARG A 195 4.09 -8.75 16.34
CA ARG A 195 4.59 -8.54 17.69
C ARG A 195 5.90 -7.75 17.81
N VAL A 196 6.48 -7.30 16.72
CA VAL A 196 7.68 -6.46 16.72
C VAL A 196 7.37 -5.09 17.33
N LEU A 197 8.35 -4.53 18.05
CA LEU A 197 8.37 -3.15 18.49
C LEU A 197 9.26 -2.35 17.53
N TYR A 198 8.69 -1.38 16.83
CA TYR A 198 9.42 -0.31 16.17
C TYR A 198 9.60 0.80 17.20
N ARG A 199 10.79 0.86 17.79
CA ARG A 199 11.12 1.73 18.94
C ARG A 199 10.91 3.21 18.64
N ASP A 200 10.90 4.03 19.67
CA ASP A 200 10.76 5.47 19.52
C ASP A 200 11.81 6.03 18.59
N HIS A 201 11.36 6.73 17.57
CA HIS A 201 12.19 7.39 16.58
C HIS A 201 11.55 8.71 16.15
N ALA A 202 12.32 9.55 15.49
CA ALA A 202 11.86 10.79 14.91
C ALA A 202 12.62 11.12 13.63
N HIS A 203 12.02 11.91 12.77
CA HIS A 203 12.58 12.39 11.52
C HIS A 203 12.02 13.76 11.15
N ALA A 204 12.70 14.46 10.25
CA ALA A 204 12.26 15.80 9.79
C ALA A 204 11.00 15.74 8.93
N ALA A 205 10.80 14.66 8.18
CA ALA A 205 9.64 14.50 7.32
C ALA A 205 8.32 14.49 8.12
N PRO A 206 7.31 15.30 7.76
CA PRO A 206 5.95 15.06 8.19
C PRO A 206 5.44 13.75 7.59
N GLU A 207 4.85 12.86 8.41
CA GLU A 207 4.52 11.52 7.99
C GLU A 207 3.07 11.13 8.27
N LEU A 208 2.44 10.57 7.26
CA LEU A 208 1.18 9.85 7.38
C LEU A 208 1.46 8.33 7.44
N TYR A 209 0.99 7.68 8.48
CA TYR A 209 0.73 6.25 8.49
C TYR A 209 -0.77 6.01 8.28
N ALA A 210 -1.12 5.21 7.29
CA ALA A 210 -2.47 4.70 7.05
C ALA A 210 -2.47 3.17 7.15
N PRO A 211 -2.54 2.60 8.39
CA PRO A 211 -2.46 1.16 8.62
C PRO A 211 -3.59 0.42 7.93
N LEU A 212 -3.24 -0.62 7.17
CA LEU A 212 -4.16 -1.48 6.43
C LEU A 212 -4.59 -2.70 7.26
N THR A 213 -3.78 -3.07 8.24
CA THR A 213 -4.02 -4.17 9.17
C THR A 213 -4.05 -3.65 10.60
N GLY A 214 -4.46 -4.47 11.58
CA GLY A 214 -4.53 -4.09 12.98
C GLY A 214 -5.04 -5.21 13.87
N PRO A 215 -5.13 -4.97 15.20
CA PRO A 215 -4.79 -3.73 15.91
C PRO A 215 -3.29 -3.52 16.09
N HIS A 216 -2.86 -2.26 16.27
CA HIS A 216 -1.48 -1.88 16.57
C HIS A 216 -1.42 -0.80 17.65
N GLY A 217 -0.35 -0.84 18.47
CA GLY A 217 -0.11 0.14 19.51
C GLY A 217 0.75 1.30 19.02
N TRP A 218 0.42 2.49 19.44
CA TRP A 218 1.10 3.74 19.08
C TRP A 218 1.47 4.52 20.32
N ARG A 219 2.67 5.07 20.36
CA ARG A 219 3.13 5.97 21.41
C ARG A 219 3.79 7.20 20.79
N PHE A 220 3.57 8.36 21.38
CA PHE A 220 4.08 9.63 20.87
C PHE A 220 5.03 10.28 21.86
N GLY A 221 6.18 9.65 22.02
CA GLY A 221 7.32 10.03 22.86
C GLY A 221 7.53 9.10 24.06
N PRO A 222 8.78 9.01 24.56
CA PRO A 222 9.14 8.20 25.71
C PRO A 222 8.30 8.48 26.94
N GLY A 223 7.94 7.42 27.68
CA GLY A 223 7.12 7.51 28.90
C GLY A 223 5.65 7.90 28.67
N ARG A 224 5.22 8.13 27.44
CA ARG A 224 3.79 8.35 27.14
C ARG A 224 3.04 7.01 27.07
N PRO A 225 1.74 6.98 27.37
CA PRO A 225 0.95 5.76 27.26
C PRO A 225 0.87 5.25 25.83
N LEU A 226 0.88 3.93 25.69
CA LEU A 226 0.60 3.24 24.43
C LEU A 226 -0.91 3.31 24.15
N VAL A 227 -1.29 3.74 22.95
CA VAL A 227 -2.68 3.79 22.49
C VAL A 227 -2.87 2.74 21.41
N VAL A 228 -3.76 1.77 21.64
CA VAL A 228 -4.09 0.75 20.65
C VAL A 228 -5.12 1.28 19.67
N LYS A 229 -4.84 1.13 18.39
CA LYS A 229 -5.70 1.56 17.29
C LYS A 229 -6.05 0.38 16.39
N PRO A 230 -7.29 0.29 15.90
CA PRO A 230 -7.67 -0.71 14.91
C PRO A 230 -7.04 -0.40 13.53
N ALA A 231 -7.16 -1.35 12.61
CA ALA A 231 -6.89 -1.11 11.20
C ALA A 231 -7.64 0.14 10.69
N HIS A 232 -7.13 0.76 9.64
CA HIS A 232 -7.74 1.92 8.97
C HIS A 232 -7.86 3.19 9.84
N SER A 233 -7.08 3.25 10.93
CA SER A 233 -7.00 4.44 11.80
C SER A 233 -5.72 5.21 11.48
N PRO A 234 -5.77 6.28 10.67
CA PRO A 234 -4.58 7.00 10.27
C PRO A 234 -3.89 7.68 11.46
N VAL A 235 -2.57 7.79 11.36
CA VAL A 235 -1.71 8.48 12.31
C VAL A 235 -0.89 9.51 11.55
N TRP A 236 -0.95 10.74 12.00
CA TRP A 236 -0.15 11.84 11.48
C TRP A 236 0.94 12.24 12.47
N ASN A 237 2.18 12.21 12.00
CA ASN A 237 3.35 12.64 12.76
C ASN A 237 3.88 13.96 12.16
N PRO A 238 3.72 15.10 12.86
CA PRO A 238 4.41 16.32 12.49
C PRO A 238 5.94 16.14 12.53
N PRO A 239 6.71 17.03 11.88
CA PRO A 239 8.17 16.99 11.90
C PRO A 239 8.73 16.81 13.30
N PHE A 240 9.74 15.95 13.43
CA PHE A 240 10.48 15.68 14.67
C PHE A 240 9.64 15.15 15.85
N ARG A 241 8.38 14.77 15.64
CA ARG A 241 7.58 14.17 16.69
C ARG A 241 8.05 12.75 16.98
N PRO A 242 8.53 12.46 18.20
CA PRO A 242 8.86 11.09 18.57
C PRO A 242 7.63 10.20 18.48
N HIS A 243 7.79 9.03 17.84
CA HIS A 243 6.72 8.04 17.73
C HIS A 243 7.27 6.63 17.72
N LEU A 244 6.42 5.68 18.11
CA LEU A 244 6.70 4.26 18.26
C LEU A 244 5.50 3.48 17.77
N THR A 245 5.77 2.30 17.19
CA THR A 245 4.71 1.34 16.79
C THR A 245 4.96 -0.02 17.43
N LYS A 246 3.99 -0.54 18.19
CA LYS A 246 3.93 -1.94 18.63
C LYS A 246 3.01 -2.70 17.70
N VAL A 247 3.56 -3.68 17.00
CA VAL A 247 2.77 -4.51 16.07
C VAL A 247 1.94 -5.51 16.85
N GLY A 248 0.69 -5.70 16.45
CA GLY A 248 -0.24 -6.67 17.00
C GLY A 248 0.01 -8.10 16.52
N PRO A 249 -0.98 -9.01 16.64
CA PRO A 249 -0.83 -10.41 16.26
C PRO A 249 -0.76 -10.66 14.75
N VAL A 250 -1.23 -9.73 13.94
CA VAL A 250 -1.09 -9.76 12.47
C VAL A 250 0.06 -8.88 12.01
N PRO A 251 0.72 -9.15 10.87
CA PRO A 251 1.75 -8.26 10.35
C PRO A 251 1.21 -6.83 10.15
N PHE A 252 2.01 -5.83 10.48
CA PHE A 252 1.71 -4.44 10.16
C PHE A 252 1.92 -4.21 8.68
N LEU A 253 0.86 -4.00 7.94
CA LEU A 253 0.91 -3.50 6.57
C LEU A 253 0.31 -2.11 6.55
N CYS A 254 1.04 -1.15 6.00
CA CYS A 254 0.67 0.25 6.06
C CYS A 254 1.00 0.97 4.74
N LEU A 255 0.13 1.87 4.32
CA LEU A 255 0.51 2.93 3.38
C LEU A 255 1.16 4.06 4.19
N PHE A 256 2.38 4.43 3.84
CA PHE A 256 3.01 5.60 4.43
C PHE A 256 3.11 6.74 3.41
N GLY A 257 3.27 7.97 3.90
CA GLY A 257 3.54 9.13 3.05
C GLY A 257 4.33 10.20 3.79
N TRP A 258 5.51 10.52 3.30
CA TRP A 258 6.33 11.64 3.70
C TRP A 258 6.10 12.81 2.75
N THR A 259 5.66 13.94 3.29
CA THR A 259 5.17 15.05 2.47
C THR A 259 6.19 16.15 2.23
N LYS A 260 7.35 16.04 2.86
CA LYS A 260 8.49 16.95 2.76
C LYS A 260 9.72 16.32 3.40
N ASP A 261 10.90 16.84 3.09
CA ASP A 261 12.17 16.37 3.66
C ASP A 261 12.36 14.85 3.56
N SER A 262 11.90 14.26 2.44
CA SER A 262 11.75 12.81 2.24
C SER A 262 13.10 12.04 2.26
N MET A 263 14.21 12.73 2.10
CA MET A 263 15.56 12.14 2.17
C MET A 263 16.25 12.35 3.52
N ALA A 264 15.58 13.01 4.49
CA ALA A 264 16.17 13.23 5.80
C ALA A 264 16.21 11.93 6.61
N PRO A 265 17.34 11.59 7.27
CA PRO A 265 17.43 10.36 8.03
C PRO A 265 16.52 10.40 9.27
N ALA A 266 16.01 9.25 9.64
CA ALA A 266 15.36 9.04 10.92
C ALA A 266 16.42 8.66 12.00
N HIS A 267 16.13 8.97 13.25
CA HIS A 267 17.00 8.65 14.38
C HIS A 267 16.20 8.09 15.56
N VAL A 268 16.84 7.22 16.32
CA VAL A 268 16.23 6.60 17.50
C VAL A 268 16.18 7.61 18.65
N ILE A 269 15.04 7.63 19.37
CA ILE A 269 14.86 8.43 20.59
C ILE A 269 14.93 7.47 21.79
N PRO A 270 16.00 7.52 22.62
CA PRO A 270 16.19 6.57 23.70
C PRO A 270 15.02 6.57 24.72
N ALA A 271 14.64 5.37 25.15
CA ALA A 271 13.66 5.16 26.23
C ALA A 271 14.08 3.94 27.08
N THR A 272 13.69 3.93 28.35
CA THR A 272 14.07 2.86 29.30
C THR A 272 13.03 1.75 29.42
N ASP A 273 11.84 1.95 28.90
CA ASP A 273 10.68 1.06 29.03
C ASP A 273 10.41 0.19 27.78
N TRP A 274 11.36 0.10 26.87
CA TRP A 274 11.22 -0.77 25.70
C TRP A 274 11.09 -2.25 26.04
N PRO A 275 11.81 -2.81 27.06
CA PRO A 275 11.65 -4.23 27.41
C PRO A 275 10.21 -4.58 27.79
N GLU A 276 9.51 -3.71 28.52
CA GLU A 276 8.11 -3.90 28.88
C GLU A 276 7.20 -3.83 27.66
N LEU A 277 7.46 -2.91 26.74
CA LEU A 277 6.69 -2.77 25.49
C LEU A 277 6.98 -3.90 24.49
N GLU A 278 8.21 -4.44 24.47
CA GLU A 278 8.56 -5.60 23.65
C GLU A 278 7.82 -6.85 24.16
N ALA A 279 7.71 -7.03 25.46
CA ALA A 279 7.00 -8.14 26.08
C ALA A 279 5.47 -8.04 25.96
N LEU A 280 4.95 -6.83 25.71
CA LEU A 280 3.50 -6.60 25.63
C LEU A 280 2.89 -7.35 24.45
N CYS A 281 1.82 -8.11 24.71
CA CYS A 281 0.97 -8.71 23.69
C CYS A 281 -0.28 -7.85 23.48
N LEU A 282 -0.46 -7.38 22.26
CA LEU A 282 -1.73 -6.77 21.86
C LEU A 282 -2.68 -7.88 21.42
N GLY A 283 -3.86 -7.93 22.02
CA GLY A 283 -4.91 -8.90 21.72
C GLY A 283 -5.63 -8.63 20.41
#